data_83b2b6cc11a9922df77b125e95490a67
#
_entry.id   83b2b6cc11a9922df77b125e95490a67
#
_cell.length_a   1.000
_cell.length_b   1.000
_cell.length_c   1.000
_cell.angle_alpha   90.00
_cell.angle_beta   90.00
_cell.angle_gamma   90.00
#
_symmetry.space_group_name_H-M   'P 1'
#
loop_
_entity.id
_entity.type
_entity.pdbx_description
1 polymer ?
#
loop_
_entity_poly.entity_id
_entity_poly.type
_entity_poly.pdbx_seq_one_letter_code
_entity_poly.pdbx_strand_id
1 'polypeptide(L)'
;DPWFLRQIKEIVDMEGQIRDFALANSMTPDNPEMVAVLRKAKEFGFSDRQLAEMWKKPEGDIRALRRETGTVPTYYLVDTCAAEFEAYTPYFYSTYETGQEVVPADRKKVIILGGGPNRIGQGIEFDYCCCHASFALKDAGVQAIMVNSNPETVSTDYDTSDRLYFEPLTFEDVMHIVEKERPDGVIVQFGGQTPLNLAVPLLRAGVPILGTSPDAIDRAEDRERFQALLQKLSLLQPANGTATTLEESREIAHRIGYPIVIRPSYVLGGRAMMIVYDDEEMAEYFALHVGKQKL
;
A
#
# COMPACT_ATOMS: atom_id res chain seq x y z
N ASP A 1 19.57 10.49 -20.83
CA ASP A 1 20.95 10.06 -20.68
C ASP A 1 21.03 8.53 -20.79
N PRO A 2 21.99 7.98 -21.59
CA PRO A 2 22.16 6.54 -21.76
C PRO A 2 22.44 5.78 -20.46
N TRP A 3 22.98 6.43 -19.43
CA TRP A 3 23.21 5.83 -18.14
C TRP A 3 21.90 5.37 -17.49
N PHE A 4 20.89 6.22 -17.45
CA PHE A 4 19.57 5.85 -16.89
C PHE A 4 18.91 4.73 -17.68
N LEU A 5 19.02 4.75 -19.01
CA LEU A 5 18.47 3.70 -19.86
C LEU A 5 19.14 2.34 -19.60
N ARG A 6 20.43 2.32 -19.28
CA ARG A 6 21.13 1.09 -18.89
C ARG A 6 20.60 0.53 -17.57
N GLN A 7 20.37 1.40 -16.56
CA GLN A 7 19.81 0.97 -15.28
C GLN A 7 18.41 0.36 -15.46
N ILE A 8 17.57 0.99 -16.28
CA ILE A 8 16.24 0.43 -16.61
C ILE A 8 16.38 -0.91 -17.34
N LYS A 9 17.34 -0.99 -18.29
CA LYS A 9 17.59 -2.24 -19.01
C LYS A 9 18.01 -3.37 -18.08
N GLU A 10 18.87 -3.10 -17.09
CA GLU A 10 19.29 -4.11 -16.11
C GLU A 10 18.10 -4.67 -15.33
N ILE A 11 17.11 -3.84 -14.96
CA ILE A 11 15.87 -4.30 -14.30
C ILE A 11 15.07 -5.21 -15.25
N VAL A 12 14.93 -4.82 -16.53
CA VAL A 12 14.22 -5.63 -17.54
C VAL A 12 14.93 -6.96 -17.79
N ASP A 13 16.27 -6.94 -17.88
CA ASP A 13 17.07 -8.16 -18.07
C ASP A 13 16.94 -9.09 -16.84
N MET A 14 16.91 -8.52 -15.63
CA MET A 14 16.67 -9.27 -14.39
C MET A 14 15.28 -9.92 -14.36
N GLU A 15 14.24 -9.23 -14.82
CA GLU A 15 12.91 -9.82 -14.95
C GLU A 15 12.91 -11.06 -15.84
N GLY A 16 13.62 -11.03 -16.98
CA GLY A 16 13.83 -12.18 -17.85
C GLY A 16 14.51 -13.34 -17.11
N GLN A 17 15.60 -13.07 -16.39
CA GLN A 17 16.32 -14.07 -15.60
C GLN A 17 15.46 -14.73 -14.53
N ILE A 18 14.63 -13.95 -13.82
CA ILE A 18 13.71 -14.46 -12.80
C ILE A 18 12.68 -15.41 -13.41
N ARG A 19 12.12 -15.07 -14.58
CA ARG A 19 11.14 -15.90 -15.29
C ARG A 19 11.76 -17.20 -15.80
N ASP A 20 12.92 -17.11 -16.45
CA ASP A 20 13.63 -18.26 -17.02
C ASP A 20 14.10 -19.22 -15.92
N PHE A 21 14.56 -18.70 -14.78
CA PHE A 21 14.95 -19.52 -13.64
C PHE A 21 13.77 -20.37 -13.13
N ALA A 22 12.60 -19.79 -12.99
CA ALA A 22 11.41 -20.49 -12.50
C ALA A 22 10.93 -21.61 -13.43
N LEU A 23 11.20 -21.50 -14.74
CA LEU A 23 10.87 -22.54 -15.71
C LEU A 23 11.82 -23.75 -15.67
N ALA A 24 13.07 -23.52 -15.28
CA ALA A 24 14.13 -24.52 -15.34
C ALA A 24 14.48 -25.17 -13.99
N ASN A 25 14.07 -24.58 -12.85
CA ASN A 25 14.61 -24.95 -11.55
C ASN A 25 13.52 -25.19 -10.49
N SER A 26 13.91 -25.90 -9.44
CA SER A 26 13.08 -26.07 -8.24
C SER A 26 13.05 -24.80 -7.39
N MET A 27 11.85 -24.36 -7.02
CA MET A 27 11.60 -23.18 -6.20
C MET A 27 11.48 -23.57 -4.73
N THR A 28 12.50 -24.25 -4.20
CA THR A 28 12.54 -24.71 -2.80
C THR A 28 13.63 -24.00 -2.00
N PRO A 29 13.45 -23.82 -0.67
CA PRO A 29 14.43 -23.14 0.19
C PRO A 29 15.81 -23.79 0.18
N ASP A 30 15.89 -25.10 -0.08
CA ASP A 30 17.15 -25.86 -0.11
C ASP A 30 17.97 -25.64 -1.38
N ASN A 31 17.41 -24.97 -2.40
CA ASN A 31 18.13 -24.66 -3.63
C ASN A 31 18.92 -23.35 -3.49
N PRO A 32 20.25 -23.39 -3.39
CA PRO A 32 21.07 -22.20 -3.19
C PRO A 32 21.02 -21.22 -4.38
N GLU A 33 20.82 -21.72 -5.61
CA GLU A 33 20.66 -20.86 -6.78
C GLU A 33 19.34 -20.08 -6.72
N MET A 34 18.27 -20.73 -6.25
CA MET A 34 16.98 -20.06 -6.03
C MET A 34 17.12 -18.95 -4.98
N VAL A 35 17.81 -19.21 -3.86
CA VAL A 35 18.05 -18.21 -2.81
C VAL A 35 18.84 -17.03 -3.37
N ALA A 36 19.86 -17.28 -4.20
CA ALA A 36 20.64 -16.23 -4.82
C ALA A 36 19.81 -15.37 -5.78
N VAL A 37 18.99 -16.01 -6.64
CA VAL A 37 18.08 -15.30 -7.56
C VAL A 37 17.03 -14.50 -6.80
N LEU A 38 16.46 -15.07 -5.74
CA LEU A 38 15.48 -14.39 -4.88
C LEU A 38 16.08 -13.14 -4.22
N ARG A 39 17.28 -13.26 -3.62
CA ARG A 39 18.00 -12.13 -3.02
C ARG A 39 18.29 -11.05 -4.07
N LYS A 40 18.82 -11.46 -5.22
CA LYS A 40 19.13 -10.54 -6.31
C LYS A 40 17.88 -9.81 -6.82
N ALA A 41 16.77 -10.52 -6.97
CA ALA A 41 15.49 -9.92 -7.34
C ALA A 41 15.04 -8.87 -6.31
N LYS A 42 15.21 -9.15 -5.02
CA LYS A 42 14.86 -8.19 -3.95
C LYS A 42 15.80 -6.97 -3.96
N GLU A 43 17.09 -7.16 -4.19
CA GLU A 43 18.06 -6.06 -4.38
C GLU A 43 17.69 -5.16 -5.57
N PHE A 44 17.09 -5.70 -6.63
CA PHE A 44 16.58 -4.96 -7.78
C PHE A 44 15.20 -4.35 -7.58
N GLY A 45 14.59 -4.52 -6.39
CA GLY A 45 13.33 -3.90 -6.02
C GLY A 45 12.07 -4.66 -6.46
N PHE A 46 12.18 -5.91 -6.93
CA PHE A 46 11.00 -6.72 -7.27
C PHE A 46 10.21 -7.06 -6.00
N SER A 47 8.93 -6.71 -5.99
CA SER A 47 8.02 -7.03 -4.89
C SER A 47 7.65 -8.52 -4.84
N ASP A 48 7.20 -8.99 -3.67
CA ASP A 48 6.68 -10.35 -3.54
C ASP A 48 5.53 -10.62 -4.51
N ARG A 49 4.69 -9.61 -4.76
CA ARG A 49 3.61 -9.69 -5.73
C ARG A 49 4.10 -9.90 -7.16
N GLN A 50 5.14 -9.17 -7.59
CA GLN A 50 5.72 -9.33 -8.92
C GLN A 50 6.38 -10.71 -9.07
N LEU A 51 7.11 -11.17 -8.04
CA LEU A 51 7.70 -12.50 -8.01
C LEU A 51 6.62 -13.60 -8.05
N ALA A 52 5.53 -13.43 -7.30
CA ALA A 52 4.38 -14.33 -7.29
C ALA A 52 3.77 -14.49 -8.70
N GLU A 53 3.59 -13.38 -9.42
CA GLU A 53 3.09 -13.38 -10.79
C GLU A 53 4.05 -14.10 -11.75
N MET A 54 5.34 -13.76 -11.69
CA MET A 54 6.37 -14.38 -12.56
C MET A 54 6.53 -15.88 -12.30
N TRP A 55 6.44 -16.29 -11.04
CA TRP A 55 6.60 -17.69 -10.62
C TRP A 55 5.29 -18.46 -10.54
N LYS A 56 4.16 -17.82 -10.86
CA LYS A 56 2.81 -18.39 -10.80
C LYS A 56 2.50 -19.05 -9.44
N LYS A 57 2.87 -18.35 -8.37
CA LYS A 57 2.66 -18.77 -6.98
C LYS A 57 1.83 -17.72 -6.23
N PRO A 58 1.16 -18.08 -5.13
CA PRO A 58 0.57 -17.10 -4.22
C PRO A 58 1.65 -16.17 -3.64
N GLU A 59 1.32 -14.88 -3.45
CA GLU A 59 2.23 -13.90 -2.82
C GLU A 59 2.67 -14.34 -1.40
N GLY A 60 1.76 -14.97 -0.65
CA GLY A 60 2.07 -15.50 0.67
C GLY A 60 3.16 -16.57 0.68
N ASP A 61 3.25 -17.37 -0.39
CA ASP A 61 4.29 -18.39 -0.53
C ASP A 61 5.67 -17.76 -0.78
N ILE A 62 5.72 -16.67 -1.55
CA ILE A 62 6.96 -15.91 -1.76
C ILE A 62 7.44 -15.31 -0.44
N ARG A 63 6.54 -14.71 0.32
CA ARG A 63 6.85 -14.17 1.65
C ARG A 63 7.37 -15.26 2.59
N ALA A 64 6.72 -16.43 2.63
CA ALA A 64 7.16 -17.56 3.44
C ALA A 64 8.57 -18.02 3.03
N LEU A 65 8.80 -18.17 1.73
CA LEU A 65 10.09 -18.56 1.16
C LEU A 65 11.20 -17.57 1.54
N ARG A 66 10.96 -16.27 1.45
CA ARG A 66 11.93 -15.25 1.86
C ARG A 66 12.28 -15.34 3.35
N ARG A 67 11.28 -15.55 4.21
CA ARG A 67 11.51 -15.69 5.66
C ARG A 67 12.31 -16.95 5.98
N GLU A 68 12.00 -18.05 5.33
CA GLU A 68 12.71 -19.34 5.52
C GLU A 68 14.16 -19.26 5.04
N THR A 69 14.43 -18.57 3.94
CA THR A 69 15.80 -18.39 3.40
C THR A 69 16.56 -17.21 4.03
N GLY A 70 15.95 -16.48 4.97
CA GLY A 70 16.56 -15.29 5.56
C GLY A 70 16.73 -14.11 4.58
N THR A 71 15.99 -14.11 3.46
CA THR A 71 15.97 -13.00 2.50
C THR A 71 14.97 -11.95 2.99
N VAL A 72 15.37 -11.20 4.02
CA VAL A 72 14.57 -10.14 4.64
C VAL A 72 15.33 -8.81 4.57
N PRO A 73 14.62 -7.68 4.49
CA PRO A 73 15.29 -6.39 4.46
C PRO A 73 15.94 -6.04 5.80
N THR A 74 17.00 -5.28 5.71
CA THR A 74 17.65 -4.60 6.83
C THR A 74 17.45 -3.10 6.68
N TYR A 75 17.62 -2.33 7.76
CA TYR A 75 17.35 -0.90 7.77
C TYR A 75 18.58 -0.13 8.20
N TYR A 76 18.89 0.91 7.42
CA TYR A 76 19.99 1.82 7.66
C TYR A 76 19.51 3.23 7.85
N LEU A 77 20.28 4.01 8.61
CA LEU A 77 20.10 5.44 8.74
C LEU A 77 20.53 6.14 7.45
N VAL A 78 19.74 7.12 7.01
CA VAL A 78 20.15 7.98 5.89
C VAL A 78 21.27 8.90 6.36
N ASP A 79 22.44 8.77 5.77
CA ASP A 79 23.54 9.69 6.03
C ASP A 79 23.28 11.04 5.33
N THR A 80 22.83 12.01 6.11
CA THR A 80 22.54 13.37 5.66
C THR A 80 23.75 14.30 5.74
N CYS A 81 24.91 13.77 6.20
CA CYS A 81 26.12 14.54 6.44
C CYS A 81 27.31 14.11 5.56
N ALA A 82 27.08 13.28 4.54
CA ALA A 82 28.11 12.79 3.60
C ALA A 82 29.34 12.15 4.31
N ALA A 83 29.11 11.46 5.43
CA ALA A 83 30.11 10.87 6.31
C ALA A 83 31.14 11.87 6.90
N GLU A 84 30.89 13.17 6.79
CA GLU A 84 31.74 14.19 7.44
C GLU A 84 31.45 14.31 8.94
N PHE A 85 30.20 14.07 9.33
CA PHE A 85 29.72 14.09 10.72
C PHE A 85 28.72 12.97 10.93
N GLU A 86 28.47 12.64 12.20
CA GLU A 86 27.41 11.70 12.57
C GLU A 86 26.04 12.28 12.21
N ALA A 87 25.22 11.54 11.48
CA ALA A 87 23.86 11.93 11.13
C ALA A 87 22.92 11.65 12.28
N TYR A 88 22.11 12.64 12.69
CA TYR A 88 21.13 12.53 13.77
C TYR A 88 19.68 12.55 13.26
N THR A 89 19.48 12.61 11.94
CA THR A 89 18.13 12.59 11.36
C THR A 89 17.46 11.23 11.57
N PRO A 90 16.17 11.18 11.92
CA PRO A 90 15.48 9.93 12.21
C PRO A 90 15.05 9.16 10.95
N TYR A 91 15.79 9.27 9.86
CA TYR A 91 15.46 8.79 8.53
C TYR A 91 16.05 7.42 8.26
N PHE A 92 15.20 6.45 7.94
CA PHE A 92 15.61 5.08 7.67
C PHE A 92 15.10 4.63 6.30
N TYR A 93 15.87 3.75 5.66
CA TYR A 93 15.54 3.10 4.41
C TYR A 93 15.88 1.61 4.49
N SER A 94 15.20 0.79 3.69
CA SER A 94 15.48 -0.64 3.60
C SER A 94 16.51 -0.97 2.54
N THR A 95 17.24 -2.05 2.78
CA THR A 95 18.15 -2.68 1.82
C THR A 95 18.20 -4.19 2.07
N TYR A 96 18.72 -4.95 1.12
CA TYR A 96 18.97 -6.38 1.26
C TYR A 96 20.47 -6.70 1.46
N GLU A 97 21.25 -5.71 1.86
CA GLU A 97 22.64 -5.87 2.25
C GLU A 97 22.79 -6.52 3.62
N THR A 98 24.05 -6.86 3.96
CA THR A 98 24.39 -7.42 5.26
C THR A 98 24.66 -6.30 6.26
N GLY A 99 24.09 -6.39 7.45
CA GLY A 99 24.24 -5.40 8.52
C GLY A 99 22.89 -4.83 8.92
N GLN A 100 22.88 -3.97 9.93
CA GLN A 100 21.66 -3.34 10.43
C GLN A 100 21.99 -2.26 11.43
N GLU A 101 21.39 -1.08 11.28
CA GLU A 101 21.57 0.04 12.20
C GLU A 101 20.35 0.28 13.10
N VAL A 102 19.17 -0.21 12.69
CA VAL A 102 17.95 -0.03 13.48
C VAL A 102 17.89 -1.05 14.63
N VAL A 103 17.96 -0.55 15.85
CA VAL A 103 17.66 -1.30 17.07
C VAL A 103 16.29 -0.85 17.56
N PRO A 104 15.28 -1.73 17.64
CA PRO A 104 13.97 -1.38 18.19
C PRO A 104 14.08 -0.94 19.65
N ALA A 105 13.44 0.16 20.01
CA ALA A 105 13.40 0.62 21.38
C ALA A 105 12.46 -0.27 22.22
N ASP A 106 12.83 -0.52 23.48
CA ASP A 106 11.98 -1.22 24.46
C ASP A 106 11.08 -0.20 25.19
N ARG A 107 10.16 0.40 24.45
CA ARG A 107 9.12 1.31 24.95
C ARG A 107 7.88 1.23 24.09
N LYS A 108 6.74 1.71 24.61
CA LYS A 108 5.51 1.81 23.82
C LYS A 108 5.75 2.61 22.55
N LYS A 109 5.26 2.09 21.43
CA LYS A 109 5.45 2.67 20.11
C LYS A 109 4.29 2.40 19.19
N VAL A 110 3.99 3.37 18.34
CA VAL A 110 2.90 3.33 17.39
C VAL A 110 3.41 3.73 16.02
N ILE A 111 3.04 2.96 15.00
CA ILE A 111 3.30 3.31 13.61
C ILE A 111 2.13 4.14 13.08
N ILE A 112 2.45 5.21 12.36
CA ILE A 112 1.52 6.04 11.60
C ILE A 112 1.84 5.84 10.13
N LEU A 113 0.85 5.43 9.33
CA LEU A 113 1.01 5.32 7.90
C LEU A 113 0.61 6.65 7.24
N GLY A 114 1.56 7.26 6.53
CA GLY A 114 1.36 8.49 5.78
C GLY A 114 0.61 8.30 4.47
N GLY A 115 0.50 9.37 3.68
CA GLY A 115 -0.28 9.37 2.43
C GLY A 115 0.43 8.76 1.22
N GLY A 116 1.75 8.62 1.26
CA GLY A 116 2.55 8.31 0.09
C GLY A 116 2.60 9.48 -0.91
N PRO A 117 2.86 9.21 -2.19
CA PRO A 117 2.90 10.23 -3.20
C PRO A 117 1.57 10.98 -3.34
N ASN A 118 1.64 12.29 -3.56
CA ASN A 118 0.46 13.12 -3.76
C ASN A 118 -0.36 12.65 -4.95
N ARG A 119 -1.69 12.64 -4.79
CA ARG A 119 -2.65 12.22 -5.82
C ARG A 119 -3.66 13.33 -6.06
N ILE A 120 -4.15 13.43 -7.29
CA ILE A 120 -5.27 14.32 -7.62
C ILE A 120 -6.47 13.96 -6.74
N GLY A 121 -7.04 14.95 -6.07
CA GLY A 121 -8.18 14.78 -5.15
C GLY A 121 -7.79 14.50 -3.69
N GLN A 122 -6.49 14.44 -3.36
CA GLN A 122 -6.00 14.43 -1.99
C GLN A 122 -5.41 15.80 -1.65
N GLY A 123 -5.75 16.31 -0.48
CA GLY A 123 -5.23 17.56 0.04
C GLY A 123 -4.22 17.36 1.17
N ILE A 124 -3.66 18.46 1.63
CA ILE A 124 -2.66 18.52 2.70
C ILE A 124 -3.23 18.06 4.06
N GLU A 125 -4.54 18.02 4.23
CA GLU A 125 -5.23 17.61 5.46
C GLU A 125 -4.84 16.21 5.94
N PHE A 126 -4.52 15.31 5.02
CA PHE A 126 -4.08 13.95 5.38
C PHE A 126 -2.70 13.98 6.05
N ASP A 127 -1.79 14.77 5.53
CA ASP A 127 -0.45 14.93 6.11
C ASP A 127 -0.52 15.68 7.45
N TYR A 128 -1.34 16.72 7.53
CA TYR A 128 -1.63 17.44 8.76
C TYR A 128 -2.11 16.51 9.88
N CYS A 129 -3.05 15.61 9.58
CA CYS A 129 -3.53 14.62 10.56
C CYS A 129 -2.41 13.67 11.01
N CYS A 130 -1.52 13.26 10.11
CA CYS A 130 -0.37 12.42 10.46
C CYS A 130 0.59 13.15 11.41
N CYS A 131 0.90 14.43 11.16
CA CYS A 131 1.74 15.25 12.02
C CYS A 131 1.14 15.39 13.42
N HIS A 132 -0.14 15.73 13.51
CA HIS A 132 -0.82 15.88 14.80
C HIS A 132 -0.90 14.57 15.59
N ALA A 133 -1.10 13.44 14.92
CA ALA A 133 -1.03 12.12 15.55
C ALA A 133 0.36 11.85 16.13
N SER A 134 1.42 12.20 15.39
CA SER A 134 2.80 12.05 15.85
C SER A 134 3.07 12.91 17.09
N PHE A 135 2.68 14.18 17.07
CA PHE A 135 2.85 15.08 18.21
C PHE A 135 2.08 14.59 19.45
N ALA A 136 0.83 14.17 19.28
CA ALA A 136 0.03 13.63 20.37
C ALA A 136 0.63 12.37 21.00
N LEU A 137 1.22 11.47 20.20
CA LEU A 137 1.92 10.29 20.69
C LEU A 137 3.17 10.69 21.48
N LYS A 138 3.97 11.61 20.95
CA LYS A 138 5.18 12.12 21.63
C LYS A 138 4.83 12.78 22.97
N ASP A 139 3.78 13.61 23.00
CA ASP A 139 3.29 14.24 24.24
C ASP A 139 2.80 13.21 25.27
N ALA A 140 2.25 12.10 24.81
CA ALA A 140 1.85 10.97 25.67
C ALA A 140 3.01 10.05 26.09
N GLY A 141 4.26 10.35 25.70
CA GLY A 141 5.42 9.52 25.98
C GLY A 141 5.51 8.23 25.16
N VAL A 142 4.74 8.14 24.08
CA VAL A 142 4.73 7.01 23.14
C VAL A 142 5.62 7.34 21.95
N GLN A 143 6.48 6.41 21.54
CA GLN A 143 7.32 6.59 20.35
C GLN A 143 6.46 6.64 19.10
N ALA A 144 6.56 7.72 18.36
CA ALA A 144 5.92 7.89 17.07
C ALA A 144 6.84 7.42 15.94
N ILE A 145 6.39 6.44 15.17
CA ILE A 145 7.10 5.92 14.00
C ILE A 145 6.27 6.26 12.76
N MET A 146 6.81 7.09 11.88
CA MET A 146 6.18 7.44 10.61
C MET A 146 6.67 6.50 9.52
N VAL A 147 5.75 6.07 8.64
CA VAL A 147 6.07 5.39 7.38
C VAL A 147 5.47 6.19 6.24
N ASN A 148 6.29 6.76 5.40
CA ASN A 148 5.84 7.55 4.25
C ASN A 148 6.92 7.56 3.15
N SER A 149 6.49 7.48 1.89
CA SER A 149 7.38 7.54 0.71
C SER A 149 7.43 8.91 0.04
N ASN A 150 6.74 9.91 0.58
CA ASN A 150 6.76 11.27 0.05
C ASN A 150 7.79 12.11 0.82
N PRO A 151 8.92 12.51 0.21
CA PRO A 151 9.94 13.31 0.90
C PRO A 151 9.61 14.80 0.98
N GLU A 152 8.55 15.25 0.28
CA GLU A 152 8.17 16.65 0.12
C GLU A 152 6.91 17.00 0.95
N THR A 153 6.85 16.51 2.19
CA THR A 153 5.69 16.78 3.05
C THR A 153 6.10 16.87 4.53
N VAL A 154 5.32 17.60 5.34
CA VAL A 154 5.66 17.93 6.73
C VAL A 154 5.74 16.68 7.63
N SER A 155 4.95 15.64 7.38
CA SER A 155 5.04 14.41 8.17
C SER A 155 6.41 13.70 8.02
N THR A 156 7.18 14.06 7.00
CA THR A 156 8.53 13.54 6.76
C THR A 156 9.66 14.49 7.19
N ASP A 157 9.32 15.59 7.87
CA ASP A 157 10.33 16.45 8.46
C ASP A 157 11.01 15.76 9.66
N TYR A 158 12.29 16.07 9.87
CA TYR A 158 13.16 15.40 10.85
C TYR A 158 12.70 15.55 12.30
N ASP A 159 11.88 16.53 12.62
CA ASP A 159 11.37 16.81 13.97
C ASP A 159 9.93 16.33 14.20
N THR A 160 9.25 15.84 13.18
CA THR A 160 7.85 15.42 13.27
C THR A 160 7.70 14.11 14.04
N SER A 161 8.50 13.09 13.77
CA SER A 161 8.42 11.78 14.41
C SER A 161 9.74 11.35 15.05
N ASP A 162 9.71 10.35 15.93
CA ASP A 162 10.93 9.80 16.53
C ASP A 162 11.70 8.91 15.55
N ARG A 163 10.99 8.31 14.58
CA ARG A 163 11.54 7.53 13.47
C ARG A 163 10.71 7.72 12.23
N LEU A 164 11.37 7.82 11.10
CA LEU A 164 10.75 7.88 9.79
C LEU A 164 11.35 6.81 8.87
N TYR A 165 10.50 5.93 8.38
CA TYR A 165 10.85 4.97 7.34
C TYR A 165 10.40 5.53 5.99
N PHE A 166 11.36 5.83 5.11
CA PHE A 166 11.10 6.19 3.72
C PHE A 166 10.85 4.92 2.91
N GLU A 167 9.65 4.37 3.06
CA GLU A 167 9.27 3.11 2.42
C GLU A 167 7.93 3.24 1.69
N PRO A 168 7.71 2.45 0.64
CA PRO A 168 6.42 2.36 0.00
C PRO A 168 5.34 1.90 0.96
N LEU A 169 4.12 2.43 0.79
CA LEU A 169 2.96 2.03 1.58
C LEU A 169 2.30 0.78 0.95
N THR A 170 3.08 -0.28 0.81
CA THR A 170 2.60 -1.60 0.39
C THR A 170 2.43 -2.53 1.60
N PHE A 171 1.67 -3.60 1.44
CA PHE A 171 1.52 -4.58 2.50
C PHE A 171 2.87 -5.23 2.87
N GLU A 172 3.69 -5.53 1.88
CA GLU A 172 5.01 -6.12 2.06
C GLU A 172 5.90 -5.23 2.93
N ASP A 173 6.11 -3.98 2.50
CA ASP A 173 7.05 -3.05 3.15
C ASP A 173 6.59 -2.68 4.56
N VAL A 174 5.29 -2.38 4.73
CA VAL A 174 4.72 -2.09 6.06
C VAL A 174 4.86 -3.28 7.01
N MET A 175 4.63 -4.51 6.52
CA MET A 175 4.80 -5.70 7.37
C MET A 175 6.24 -5.95 7.78
N HIS A 176 7.23 -5.62 6.93
CA HIS A 176 8.64 -5.70 7.33
C HIS A 176 8.96 -4.74 8.48
N ILE A 177 8.44 -3.51 8.43
CA ILE A 177 8.61 -2.52 9.51
C ILE A 177 7.90 -2.98 10.78
N VAL A 178 6.67 -3.51 10.67
CA VAL A 178 5.91 -4.05 11.80
C VAL A 178 6.66 -5.21 12.47
N GLU A 179 7.19 -6.15 11.69
CA GLU A 179 7.96 -7.28 12.20
C GLU A 179 9.27 -6.83 12.86
N LYS A 180 9.89 -5.78 12.32
CA LYS A 180 11.12 -5.20 12.87
C LYS A 180 10.87 -4.42 14.14
N GLU A 181 9.93 -3.48 14.13
CA GLU A 181 9.67 -2.56 15.23
C GLU A 181 8.82 -3.19 16.34
N ARG A 182 7.91 -4.12 16.00
CA ARG A 182 6.94 -4.72 16.94
C ARG A 182 6.14 -3.65 17.69
N PRO A 183 5.38 -2.82 16.96
CA PRO A 183 4.61 -1.73 17.57
C PRO A 183 3.44 -2.25 18.40
N ASP A 184 2.97 -1.44 19.35
CA ASP A 184 1.73 -1.68 20.07
C ASP A 184 0.50 -1.54 19.17
N GLY A 185 0.65 -0.84 18.04
CA GLY A 185 -0.37 -0.77 17.00
C GLY A 185 -0.01 0.15 15.84
N VAL A 186 -0.88 0.15 14.84
CA VAL A 186 -0.73 0.91 13.60
C VAL A 186 -1.94 1.81 13.38
N ILE A 187 -1.73 3.08 13.08
CA ILE A 187 -2.75 4.05 12.67
C ILE A 187 -2.78 4.10 11.14
N VAL A 188 -3.94 3.81 10.54
CA VAL A 188 -4.11 3.73 9.08
C VAL A 188 -5.05 4.79 8.51
N GLN A 189 -5.83 5.52 9.34
CA GLN A 189 -6.91 6.37 8.86
C GLN A 189 -6.48 7.80 8.47
N PHE A 190 -5.26 8.22 8.80
CA PHE A 190 -4.85 9.61 8.61
C PHE A 190 -4.19 9.89 7.26
N GLY A 191 -3.56 8.92 6.64
CA GLY A 191 -2.83 9.08 5.37
C GLY A 191 -3.69 9.00 4.11
N GLY A 192 -5.02 9.03 4.21
CA GLY A 192 -5.94 8.90 3.06
C GLY A 192 -6.09 7.47 2.56
N GLN A 193 -6.47 7.31 1.29
CA GLN A 193 -6.89 6.03 0.73
C GLN A 193 -5.80 4.95 0.73
N THR A 194 -4.54 5.33 0.54
CA THR A 194 -3.44 4.35 0.44
C THR A 194 -3.30 3.51 1.71
N PRO A 195 -3.14 4.10 2.92
CA PRO A 195 -3.08 3.31 4.14
C PRO A 195 -4.42 2.70 4.55
N LEU A 196 -5.57 3.31 4.21
CA LEU A 196 -6.88 2.72 4.47
C LEU A 196 -7.05 1.36 3.77
N ASN A 197 -6.54 1.20 2.56
CA ASN A 197 -6.57 -0.06 1.84
C ASN A 197 -5.74 -1.17 2.53
N LEU A 198 -4.82 -0.80 3.43
CA LEU A 198 -4.03 -1.75 4.20
C LEU A 198 -4.69 -2.19 5.50
N ALA A 199 -5.78 -1.54 5.96
CA ALA A 199 -6.41 -1.81 7.25
C ALA A 199 -6.82 -3.28 7.40
N VAL A 200 -7.56 -3.83 6.44
CA VAL A 200 -8.03 -5.22 6.47
C VAL A 200 -6.88 -6.23 6.29
N PRO A 201 -5.97 -6.07 5.30
CA PRO A 201 -4.81 -6.94 5.18
C PRO A 201 -3.93 -7.00 6.44
N LEU A 202 -3.63 -5.86 7.05
CA LEU A 202 -2.84 -5.79 8.28
C LEU A 202 -3.55 -6.47 9.47
N LEU A 203 -4.86 -6.23 9.63
CA LEU A 203 -5.65 -6.90 10.66
C LEU A 203 -5.61 -8.43 10.48
N ARG A 204 -5.77 -8.93 9.26
CA ARG A 204 -5.69 -10.38 8.95
C ARG A 204 -4.31 -10.97 9.24
N ALA A 205 -3.28 -10.15 9.14
CA ALA A 205 -1.91 -10.52 9.51
C ALA A 205 -1.64 -10.44 11.03
N GLY A 206 -2.66 -10.10 11.85
CA GLY A 206 -2.54 -10.01 13.30
C GLY A 206 -1.98 -8.69 13.82
N VAL A 207 -1.89 -7.66 12.97
CA VAL A 207 -1.41 -6.33 13.38
C VAL A 207 -2.52 -5.56 14.10
N PRO A 208 -2.29 -5.05 15.33
CA PRO A 208 -3.27 -4.22 16.01
C PRO A 208 -3.48 -2.90 15.28
N ILE A 209 -4.71 -2.62 14.85
CA ILE A 209 -5.08 -1.35 14.24
C ILE A 209 -5.68 -0.44 15.32
N LEU A 210 -5.12 0.75 15.46
CA LEU A 210 -5.55 1.75 16.44
C LEU A 210 -6.48 2.79 15.81
N GLY A 211 -7.38 3.32 16.62
CA GLY A 211 -8.38 4.31 16.19
C GLY A 211 -9.62 3.66 15.61
N THR A 212 -9.99 4.02 14.37
CA THR A 212 -11.17 3.45 13.71
C THR A 212 -10.96 1.97 13.39
N SER A 213 -11.91 1.13 13.78
CA SER A 213 -11.81 -0.31 13.53
C SER A 213 -11.81 -0.62 12.03
N PRO A 214 -11.04 -1.63 11.56
CA PRO A 214 -11.03 -2.03 10.15
C PRO A 214 -12.41 -2.38 9.61
N ASP A 215 -13.32 -2.96 10.42
CA ASP A 215 -14.71 -3.20 10.02
C ASP A 215 -15.49 -1.90 9.77
N ALA A 216 -15.28 -0.87 10.60
CA ALA A 216 -15.91 0.43 10.39
C ALA A 216 -15.34 1.15 9.16
N ILE A 217 -14.03 1.04 8.91
CA ILE A 217 -13.38 1.55 7.71
C ILE A 217 -13.95 0.86 6.46
N ASP A 218 -13.97 -0.47 6.44
CA ASP A 218 -14.48 -1.25 5.33
C ASP A 218 -15.97 -0.97 5.07
N ARG A 219 -16.76 -0.81 6.13
CA ARG A 219 -18.18 -0.45 6.05
C ARG A 219 -18.42 0.93 5.44
N ALA A 220 -17.49 1.86 5.65
CA ALA A 220 -17.55 3.20 5.06
C ALA A 220 -17.07 3.23 3.59
N GLU A 221 -16.12 2.37 3.23
CA GLU A 221 -15.52 2.33 1.90
C GLU A 221 -16.29 1.44 0.92
N ASP A 222 -16.84 0.32 1.39
CA ASP A 222 -17.66 -0.58 0.58
C ASP A 222 -19.05 0.00 0.37
N ARG A 223 -19.41 0.18 -0.90
CA ARG A 223 -20.66 0.85 -1.28
C ARG A 223 -21.90 0.10 -0.87
N GLU A 224 -21.90 -1.22 -0.97
CA GLU A 224 -23.03 -2.06 -0.60
C GLU A 224 -23.24 -2.03 0.93
N ARG A 225 -22.16 -2.20 1.69
CA ARG A 225 -22.17 -2.11 3.16
C ARG A 225 -22.58 -0.72 3.64
N PHE A 226 -22.11 0.34 2.96
CA PHE A 226 -22.47 1.72 3.29
C PHE A 226 -23.93 2.00 2.98
N GLN A 227 -24.44 1.55 1.84
CA GLN A 227 -25.85 1.67 1.48
C GLN A 227 -26.74 0.97 2.51
N ALA A 228 -26.41 -0.24 2.91
CA ALA A 228 -27.13 -0.97 3.95
C ALA A 228 -27.12 -0.22 5.30
N LEU A 229 -26.00 0.42 5.65
CA LEU A 229 -25.89 1.27 6.84
C LEU A 229 -26.82 2.48 6.77
N LEU A 230 -26.86 3.19 5.64
CA LEU A 230 -27.75 4.35 5.45
C LEU A 230 -29.22 3.95 5.53
N GLN A 231 -29.60 2.81 4.94
CA GLN A 231 -30.96 2.26 5.05
C GLN A 231 -31.31 1.92 6.50
N LYS A 232 -30.41 1.26 7.23
CA LYS A 232 -30.62 0.94 8.65
C LYS A 232 -30.80 2.18 9.52
N LEU A 233 -30.12 3.27 9.18
CA LEU A 233 -30.21 4.55 9.89
C LEU A 233 -31.37 5.44 9.39
N SER A 234 -32.14 4.98 8.39
CA SER A 234 -33.20 5.74 7.74
C SER A 234 -32.72 7.10 7.20
N LEU A 235 -31.47 7.17 6.74
CA LEU A 235 -30.90 8.35 6.11
C LEU A 235 -31.25 8.41 4.64
N LEU A 236 -31.56 9.62 4.17
CA LEU A 236 -31.91 9.85 2.75
C LEU A 236 -30.65 9.76 1.89
N GLN A 237 -30.81 9.08 0.76
CA GLN A 237 -29.78 8.98 -0.29
C GLN A 237 -30.47 8.99 -1.66
N PRO A 238 -29.77 9.40 -2.74
CA PRO A 238 -30.29 9.26 -4.09
C PRO A 238 -30.59 7.78 -4.40
N ALA A 239 -31.54 7.54 -5.31
CA ALA A 239 -31.77 6.20 -5.83
C ALA A 239 -30.46 5.67 -6.42
N ASN A 240 -30.05 4.49 -6.04
CA ASN A 240 -28.77 3.90 -6.44
C ASN A 240 -28.83 2.37 -6.50
N GLY A 241 -27.76 1.78 -6.97
CA GLY A 241 -27.52 0.34 -6.98
C GLY A 241 -26.07 0.05 -7.33
N THR A 242 -25.63 -1.15 -6.98
CA THR A 242 -24.31 -1.68 -7.31
C THR A 242 -24.46 -2.82 -8.30
N ALA A 243 -23.58 -2.89 -9.29
CA ALA A 243 -23.60 -3.91 -10.32
C ALA A 243 -22.17 -4.33 -10.68
N THR A 244 -22.00 -5.60 -11.04
CA THR A 244 -20.75 -6.17 -11.51
C THR A 244 -20.82 -6.56 -12.98
N THR A 245 -22.01 -6.64 -13.53
CA THR A 245 -22.27 -6.99 -14.94
C THR A 245 -23.04 -5.90 -15.66
N LEU A 246 -22.98 -5.91 -17.01
CA LEU A 246 -23.73 -4.98 -17.84
C LEU A 246 -25.25 -5.21 -17.66
N GLU A 247 -25.67 -6.47 -17.57
CA GLU A 247 -27.09 -6.84 -17.42
C GLU A 247 -27.66 -6.29 -16.10
N GLU A 248 -26.97 -6.52 -14.98
CA GLU A 248 -27.36 -5.96 -13.69
C GLU A 248 -27.43 -4.43 -13.71
N SER A 249 -26.46 -3.79 -14.39
CA SER A 249 -26.44 -2.33 -14.53
C SER A 249 -27.64 -1.79 -15.27
N ARG A 250 -28.07 -2.48 -16.36
CA ARG A 250 -29.28 -2.12 -17.12
C ARG A 250 -30.54 -2.25 -16.28
N GLU A 251 -30.68 -3.35 -15.54
CA GLU A 251 -31.83 -3.56 -14.64
C GLU A 251 -31.93 -2.43 -13.58
N ILE A 252 -30.79 -2.04 -13.02
CA ILE A 252 -30.71 -0.95 -12.04
C ILE A 252 -31.05 0.38 -12.71
N ALA A 253 -30.52 0.65 -13.92
CA ALA A 253 -30.77 1.87 -14.66
C ALA A 253 -32.25 2.03 -15.01
N HIS A 254 -32.89 0.97 -15.48
CA HIS A 254 -34.33 0.98 -15.79
C HIS A 254 -35.19 1.19 -14.52
N ARG A 255 -34.75 0.65 -13.38
CA ARG A 255 -35.45 0.88 -12.10
C ARG A 255 -35.32 2.32 -11.58
N ILE A 256 -34.13 2.94 -11.75
CA ILE A 256 -33.85 4.30 -11.31
C ILE A 256 -34.42 5.33 -12.27
N GLY A 257 -34.30 5.08 -13.56
CA GLY A 257 -34.62 5.97 -14.70
C GLY A 257 -33.39 6.76 -15.16
N TYR A 258 -33.21 6.81 -16.49
CA TYR A 258 -32.17 7.64 -17.12
C TYR A 258 -32.52 9.14 -17.03
N PRO A 259 -31.52 10.07 -16.97
CA PRO A 259 -30.09 9.80 -16.97
C PRO A 259 -29.58 9.36 -15.59
N ILE A 260 -28.54 8.54 -15.60
CA ILE A 260 -27.86 8.08 -14.39
C ILE A 260 -26.37 8.42 -14.41
N VAL A 261 -25.77 8.50 -13.23
CA VAL A 261 -24.31 8.63 -13.08
C VAL A 261 -23.72 7.27 -12.74
N ILE A 262 -22.82 6.79 -13.59
CA ILE A 262 -22.02 5.60 -13.29
C ILE A 262 -20.70 6.03 -12.65
N ARG A 263 -20.33 5.33 -11.61
CA ARG A 263 -19.07 5.55 -10.90
C ARG A 263 -18.45 4.21 -10.51
N PRO A 264 -17.20 3.91 -10.92
CA PRO A 264 -16.50 2.72 -10.45
C PRO A 264 -16.31 2.76 -8.92
N SER A 265 -16.21 1.59 -8.30
CA SER A 265 -15.77 1.49 -6.90
C SER A 265 -14.26 1.79 -6.82
N TYR A 266 -13.81 2.26 -5.64
CA TYR A 266 -12.40 2.51 -5.34
C TYR A 266 -11.67 3.51 -6.25
N VAL A 267 -12.40 4.47 -6.82
CA VAL A 267 -11.83 5.58 -7.60
C VAL A 267 -11.96 6.90 -6.84
N LEU A 268 -10.94 7.74 -6.99
CA LEU A 268 -10.86 9.07 -6.39
C LEU A 268 -10.92 10.14 -7.48
N GLY A 269 -11.44 11.35 -7.12
CA GLY A 269 -11.40 12.52 -8.00
C GLY A 269 -12.27 12.41 -9.26
N GLY A 270 -13.33 11.63 -9.23
CA GLY A 270 -14.26 11.51 -10.37
C GLY A 270 -13.70 10.72 -11.56
N ARG A 271 -12.59 10.02 -11.41
CA ARG A 271 -12.01 9.20 -12.47
C ARG A 271 -13.00 8.16 -12.96
N ALA A 272 -13.15 8.10 -14.30
CA ALA A 272 -14.08 7.21 -14.99
C ALA A 272 -15.55 7.34 -14.53
N MET A 273 -15.95 8.50 -13.98
CA MET A 273 -17.37 8.82 -13.80
C MET A 273 -17.95 9.29 -15.13
N MET A 274 -19.16 8.83 -15.44
CA MET A 274 -19.86 9.20 -16.66
C MET A 274 -21.37 9.35 -16.39
N ILE A 275 -22.00 10.33 -17.02
CA ILE A 275 -23.45 10.41 -17.10
C ILE A 275 -23.87 9.59 -18.32
N VAL A 276 -24.82 8.70 -18.13
CA VAL A 276 -25.32 7.79 -19.15
C VAL A 276 -26.81 8.05 -19.36
N TYR A 277 -27.23 8.18 -20.60
CA TYR A 277 -28.58 8.58 -20.97
C TYR A 277 -29.43 7.41 -21.45
N ASP A 278 -28.82 6.30 -21.88
CA ASP A 278 -29.50 5.13 -22.40
C ASP A 278 -28.65 3.84 -22.25
N ASP A 279 -29.20 2.71 -22.73
CA ASP A 279 -28.58 1.39 -22.67
C ASP A 279 -27.38 1.24 -23.63
N GLU A 280 -27.30 2.05 -24.70
CA GLU A 280 -26.19 2.01 -25.65
C GLU A 280 -24.94 2.66 -25.04
N GLU A 281 -25.08 3.85 -24.49
CA GLU A 281 -23.99 4.51 -23.72
C GLU A 281 -23.54 3.67 -22.51
N MET A 282 -24.46 2.97 -21.85
CA MET A 282 -24.14 2.02 -20.80
C MET A 282 -23.23 0.90 -21.30
N ALA A 283 -23.53 0.30 -22.43
CA ALA A 283 -22.74 -0.76 -23.04
C ALA A 283 -21.34 -0.26 -23.46
N GLU A 284 -21.25 0.93 -24.01
CA GLU A 284 -19.99 1.58 -24.37
C GLU A 284 -19.11 1.81 -23.13
N TYR A 285 -19.70 2.31 -22.04
CA TYR A 285 -19.00 2.50 -20.78
C TYR A 285 -18.38 1.19 -20.27
N PHE A 286 -19.15 0.10 -20.25
CA PHE A 286 -18.66 -1.21 -19.82
C PHE A 286 -17.53 -1.74 -20.71
N ALA A 287 -17.64 -1.59 -22.01
CA ALA A 287 -16.60 -2.00 -22.97
C ALA A 287 -15.28 -1.26 -22.73
N LEU A 288 -15.36 0.04 -22.40
CA LEU A 288 -14.16 0.88 -22.18
C LEU A 288 -13.51 0.68 -20.82
N HIS A 289 -14.29 0.44 -19.78
CA HIS A 289 -13.83 0.53 -18.40
C HIS A 289 -13.82 -0.80 -17.64
N VAL A 290 -14.77 -1.70 -17.88
CA VAL A 290 -14.89 -2.96 -17.13
C VAL A 290 -14.12 -4.08 -17.80
N GLY A 291 -14.03 -4.12 -19.11
CA GLY A 291 -13.27 -5.11 -19.88
C GLY A 291 -11.75 -5.05 -19.67
N LYS A 292 -11.22 -3.96 -19.10
CA LYS A 292 -9.78 -3.73 -18.86
C LYS A 292 -9.32 -3.99 -17.41
N GLN A 293 -10.23 -4.29 -16.50
CA GLN A 293 -9.89 -4.59 -15.08
C GLN A 293 -9.59 -6.06 -14.80
N LYS A 294 -9.39 -6.88 -15.83
CA LYS A 294 -8.90 -8.26 -15.73
C LYS A 294 -7.42 -8.37 -16.10
N LEU A 295 -6.62 -7.43 -15.64
CA LEU A 295 -5.15 -7.56 -15.69
C LEU A 295 -4.57 -7.17 -14.32
#